data_be84460b1e414fa7878b3cd8d349d4be
#
_entry.id   be84460b1e414fa7878b3cd8d349d4be
#
_cell.length_a   1.000
_cell.length_b   1.000
_cell.length_c   1.000
_cell.angle_alpha   90.00
_cell.angle_beta   90.00
_cell.angle_gamma   90.00
#
_symmetry.space_group_name_H-M   'P 1'
#
loop_
_entity.id
_entity.type
_entity.pdbx_description
1 polymer ?
#
loop_
_entity_poly.entity_id
_entity_poly.type
_entity_poly.pdbx_seq_one_letter_code
_entity_poly.pdbx_strand_id
1 'polypeptide(L)'
;TTLNDDDVIFECAQNLNYSVFRGSELDCLDRHYQVGKKFDAKFVAKITPDCPFIDPEIVDNVINYFLKYSDKFDYVSNGHPPSYPDGLDLEIMSLSTLESAWKHSVDPIEREHTTTYIWKNSDIFKIGNVLMPGEKNLFMTERWTLDYPEDFEFTKQIYENLYRNGNIFLMNEILEFLSKRPEIKKINSHLCEYNSVH
;
A
#
# COMPACT_ATOMS: atom_id res chain seq x y z
N THR A 1 8.77 -1.67 -14.37
CA THR A 1 9.78 -0.71 -14.84
C THR A 1 9.93 -0.78 -16.36
N THR A 2 10.98 -0.16 -16.92
CA THR A 2 11.34 -0.28 -18.35
C THR A 2 12.29 -1.45 -18.63
N LEU A 3 12.64 -2.23 -17.62
CA LEU A 3 13.51 -3.42 -17.75
C LEU A 3 12.74 -4.59 -18.39
N ASN A 4 13.44 -5.42 -19.13
CA ASN A 4 12.86 -6.60 -19.78
C ASN A 4 12.30 -7.61 -18.77
N ASP A 5 12.88 -7.70 -17.58
CA ASP A 5 12.43 -8.61 -16.52
C ASP A 5 11.00 -8.31 -16.05
N ASP A 6 10.52 -7.07 -16.25
CA ASP A 6 9.17 -6.65 -15.93
C ASP A 6 8.16 -6.85 -17.08
N ASP A 7 8.58 -7.40 -18.22
CA ASP A 7 7.69 -7.65 -19.36
C ASP A 7 6.55 -8.59 -18.97
N VAL A 8 6.84 -9.60 -18.15
CA VAL A 8 5.84 -10.56 -17.67
C VAL A 8 4.70 -9.88 -16.88
N ILE A 9 5.03 -8.90 -16.04
CA ILE A 9 4.03 -8.14 -15.26
C ILE A 9 3.24 -7.21 -16.18
N PHE A 10 3.95 -6.56 -17.13
CA PHE A 10 3.30 -5.69 -18.12
C PHE A 10 2.29 -6.46 -18.97
N GLU A 11 2.67 -7.61 -19.52
CA GLU A 11 1.81 -8.48 -20.31
C GLU A 11 0.62 -9.02 -19.50
N CYS A 12 0.86 -9.46 -18.26
CA CYS A 12 -0.17 -9.93 -17.37
C CYS A 12 -1.25 -8.85 -17.14
N ALA A 13 -0.83 -7.63 -16.81
CA ALA A 13 -1.76 -6.52 -16.59
C ALA A 13 -2.53 -6.13 -17.87
N GLN A 14 -1.87 -6.15 -19.04
CA GLN A 14 -2.54 -5.91 -20.31
C GLN A 14 -3.59 -6.98 -20.65
N ASN A 15 -3.26 -8.25 -20.41
CA ASN A 15 -4.17 -9.37 -20.63
C ASN A 15 -5.43 -9.29 -19.74
N LEU A 16 -5.28 -8.66 -18.57
CA LEU A 16 -6.39 -8.37 -17.66
C LEU A 16 -7.10 -7.05 -17.97
N ASN A 17 -6.75 -6.38 -19.07
CA ASN A 17 -7.30 -5.09 -19.51
C ASN A 17 -7.06 -3.94 -18.52
N TYR A 18 -6.00 -3.99 -17.70
CA TYR A 18 -5.59 -2.86 -16.89
C TYR A 18 -4.74 -1.86 -17.68
N SER A 19 -4.91 -0.58 -17.38
CA SER A 19 -4.04 0.47 -17.90
C SER A 19 -2.64 0.34 -17.28
N VAL A 20 -1.62 0.31 -18.13
CA VAL A 20 -0.24 0.10 -17.70
C VAL A 20 0.62 1.31 -18.07
N PHE A 21 1.50 1.66 -17.16
CA PHE A 21 2.55 2.66 -17.36
C PHE A 21 3.91 2.08 -16.97
N ARG A 22 4.92 2.26 -17.79
CA ARG A 22 6.30 1.86 -17.49
C ARG A 22 7.16 3.12 -17.28
N GLY A 23 8.00 3.10 -16.25
CA GLY A 23 8.87 4.21 -15.90
C GLY A 23 10.16 3.76 -15.22
N SER A 24 10.85 4.67 -14.57
CA SER A 24 12.12 4.41 -13.89
C SER A 24 11.99 3.30 -12.83
N GLU A 25 12.99 2.45 -12.73
CA GLU A 25 13.14 1.47 -11.66
C GLU A 25 13.46 2.15 -10.33
N LEU A 26 14.47 3.02 -10.33
CA LEU A 26 15.03 3.64 -9.12
C LEU A 26 14.26 4.88 -8.65
N ASP A 27 13.32 5.38 -9.46
CA ASP A 27 12.58 6.61 -9.17
C ASP A 27 11.08 6.34 -9.20
N CYS A 28 10.58 5.75 -8.12
CA CYS A 28 9.16 5.47 -7.97
C CYS A 28 8.33 6.75 -7.88
N LEU A 29 8.87 7.82 -7.30
CA LEU A 29 8.20 9.12 -7.22
C LEU A 29 7.96 9.70 -8.63
N ASP A 30 8.97 9.68 -9.50
CA ASP A 30 8.80 10.10 -10.90
C ASP A 30 7.76 9.23 -11.60
N ARG A 31 7.85 7.92 -11.42
CA ARG A 31 6.92 6.96 -12.03
C ARG A 31 5.46 7.24 -11.65
N HIS A 32 5.18 7.51 -10.37
CA HIS A 32 3.84 7.87 -9.90
C HIS A 32 3.38 9.24 -10.44
N TYR A 33 4.27 10.23 -10.46
CA TYR A 33 3.95 11.54 -11.00
C TYR A 33 3.64 11.48 -12.50
N GLN A 34 4.48 10.78 -13.28
CA GLN A 34 4.28 10.67 -14.73
C GLN A 34 2.99 9.90 -15.08
N VAL A 35 2.66 8.84 -14.35
CA VAL A 35 1.39 8.14 -14.58
C VAL A 35 0.20 9.00 -14.21
N GLY A 36 0.26 9.75 -13.11
CA GLY A 36 -0.77 10.70 -12.73
C GLY A 36 -1.02 11.76 -13.81
N LYS A 37 0.05 12.32 -14.38
CA LYS A 37 -0.04 13.25 -15.52
C LYS A 37 -0.62 12.61 -16.77
N LYS A 38 -0.15 11.41 -17.12
CA LYS A 38 -0.60 10.71 -18.34
C LYS A 38 -2.11 10.48 -18.35
N PHE A 39 -2.69 10.19 -17.19
CA PHE A 39 -4.11 9.90 -17.05
C PHE A 39 -4.95 11.10 -16.57
N ASP A 40 -4.35 12.30 -16.53
CA ASP A 40 -5.00 13.54 -16.06
C ASP A 40 -5.67 13.35 -14.68
N ALA A 41 -4.97 12.65 -13.79
CA ALA A 41 -5.47 12.31 -12.48
C ALA A 41 -5.56 13.58 -11.60
N LYS A 42 -6.68 13.75 -10.91
CA LYS A 42 -6.81 14.78 -9.88
C LYS A 42 -6.16 14.34 -8.56
N PHE A 43 -6.32 13.06 -8.27
CA PHE A 43 -5.79 12.40 -7.07
C PHE A 43 -5.05 11.12 -7.45
N VAL A 44 -4.05 10.77 -6.67
CA VAL A 44 -3.26 9.55 -6.84
C VAL A 44 -3.33 8.75 -5.54
N ALA A 45 -3.80 7.52 -5.64
CA ALA A 45 -3.73 6.55 -4.55
C ALA A 45 -2.60 5.55 -4.84
N LYS A 46 -1.75 5.30 -3.84
CA LYS A 46 -0.64 4.35 -3.93
C LYS A 46 -0.96 3.13 -3.08
N ILE A 47 -0.91 1.97 -3.72
CA ILE A 47 -0.90 0.65 -3.09
C ILE A 47 0.35 -0.06 -3.59
N THR A 48 1.11 -0.67 -2.69
CA THR A 48 2.33 -1.38 -3.06
C THR A 48 2.03 -2.82 -3.51
N PRO A 49 2.85 -3.42 -4.39
CA PRO A 49 2.55 -4.73 -4.98
C PRO A 49 2.76 -5.90 -4.01
N ASP A 50 3.40 -5.66 -2.88
CA ASP A 50 3.67 -6.58 -1.79
C ASP A 50 2.51 -6.70 -0.79
N CYS A 51 1.36 -6.07 -1.08
CA CYS A 51 0.14 -6.11 -0.27
C CYS A 51 -0.90 -7.10 -0.84
N PRO A 52 -0.68 -8.45 -0.76
CA PRO A 52 -1.52 -9.44 -1.42
C PRO A 52 -2.93 -9.54 -0.83
N PHE A 53 -3.16 -8.99 0.36
CA PHE A 53 -4.43 -9.03 1.08
C PHE A 53 -5.12 -7.67 1.16
N ILE A 54 -4.76 -6.74 0.27
CA ILE A 54 -5.36 -5.41 0.29
C ILE A 54 -6.89 -5.51 0.38
N ASP A 55 -7.49 -4.82 1.35
CA ASP A 55 -8.90 -4.89 1.64
C ASP A 55 -9.63 -3.70 0.99
N PRO A 56 -10.56 -3.94 0.06
CA PRO A 56 -11.26 -2.88 -0.65
C PRO A 56 -12.10 -1.99 0.27
N GLU A 57 -12.61 -2.49 1.40
CA GLU A 57 -13.36 -1.68 2.36
C GLU A 57 -12.44 -0.69 3.09
N ILE A 58 -11.21 -1.11 3.40
CA ILE A 58 -10.19 -0.23 3.98
C ILE A 58 -9.76 0.81 2.95
N VAL A 59 -9.51 0.39 1.70
CA VAL A 59 -9.17 1.28 0.58
C VAL A 59 -10.24 2.36 0.42
N ASP A 60 -11.50 1.97 0.31
CA ASP A 60 -12.62 2.90 0.16
C ASP A 60 -12.74 3.85 1.35
N ASN A 61 -12.49 3.36 2.56
CA ASN A 61 -12.56 4.16 3.78
C ASN A 61 -11.50 5.28 3.79
N VAL A 62 -10.26 4.97 3.43
CA VAL A 62 -9.18 5.96 3.35
C VAL A 62 -9.43 6.95 2.21
N ILE A 63 -9.85 6.47 1.03
CA ILE A 63 -10.18 7.34 -0.11
C ILE A 63 -11.33 8.28 0.24
N ASN A 64 -12.42 7.76 0.81
CA ASN A 64 -13.59 8.56 1.19
C ASN A 64 -13.25 9.59 2.28
N TYR A 65 -12.38 9.23 3.23
CA TYR A 65 -11.89 10.17 4.23
C TYR A 65 -11.11 11.32 3.57
N PHE A 66 -10.17 11.01 2.67
CA PHE A 66 -9.43 12.02 1.94
C PHE A 66 -10.36 12.92 1.11
N LEU A 67 -11.27 12.35 0.33
CA LEU A 67 -12.19 13.12 -0.51
C LEU A 67 -13.08 14.06 0.31
N LYS A 68 -13.58 13.59 1.46
CA LYS A 68 -14.41 14.37 2.38
C LYS A 68 -13.68 15.56 2.98
N TYR A 69 -12.37 15.43 3.20
CA TYR A 69 -11.52 16.43 3.85
C TYR A 69 -10.39 16.95 2.96
N SER A 70 -10.59 16.91 1.64
CA SER A 70 -9.60 17.33 0.65
C SER A 70 -9.26 18.83 0.69
N ASP A 71 -10.02 19.62 1.39
CA ASP A 71 -9.74 21.02 1.73
C ASP A 71 -8.82 21.18 2.96
N LYS A 72 -8.69 20.11 3.76
CA LYS A 72 -7.90 20.10 5.00
C LYS A 72 -6.59 19.35 4.89
N PHE A 73 -6.52 18.33 4.02
CA PHE A 73 -5.38 17.46 3.90
C PHE A 73 -4.84 17.44 2.48
N ASP A 74 -3.52 17.51 2.36
CA ASP A 74 -2.78 17.34 1.11
C ASP A 74 -2.47 15.86 0.84
N TYR A 75 -2.39 15.07 1.92
CA TYR A 75 -2.07 13.65 1.93
C TYR A 75 -2.82 12.97 3.08
N VAL A 76 -3.30 11.75 2.84
CA VAL A 76 -3.88 10.87 3.87
C VAL A 76 -3.35 9.46 3.66
N SER A 77 -3.05 8.78 4.75
CA SER A 77 -2.72 7.35 4.77
C SER A 77 -3.41 6.62 5.90
N ASN A 78 -3.22 5.31 6.00
CA ASN A 78 -3.49 4.51 7.19
C ASN A 78 -2.21 3.94 7.82
N GLY A 79 -1.05 4.38 7.32
CA GLY A 79 0.28 3.91 7.72
C GLY A 79 1.09 4.89 8.60
N HIS A 80 0.62 6.15 8.83
CA HIS A 80 1.41 7.16 9.54
C HIS A 80 0.61 7.89 10.64
N PRO A 81 0.55 7.36 11.89
CA PRO A 81 1.07 6.08 12.39
C PRO A 81 0.23 4.88 11.97
N PRO A 82 0.85 3.68 11.81
CA PRO A 82 0.13 2.48 11.42
C PRO A 82 -0.69 1.91 12.57
N SER A 83 -1.79 1.23 12.24
CA SER A 83 -2.63 0.51 13.21
C SER A 83 -3.28 -0.75 12.63
N TYR A 84 -3.44 -0.80 11.32
CA TYR A 84 -3.88 -1.99 10.61
C TYR A 84 -2.78 -3.06 10.54
N PRO A 85 -3.09 -4.33 10.23
CA PRO A 85 -2.07 -5.29 9.83
C PRO A 85 -1.14 -4.73 8.76
N ASP A 86 0.17 -4.98 8.88
CA ASP A 86 1.16 -4.60 7.88
C ASP A 86 0.87 -5.29 6.54
N GLY A 87 0.78 -4.52 5.45
CA GLY A 87 0.33 -5.00 4.14
C GLY A 87 -1.13 -4.67 3.77
N LEU A 88 -1.79 -3.81 4.57
CA LEU A 88 -3.08 -3.21 4.23
C LEU A 88 -2.96 -1.69 4.00
N ASP A 89 -1.81 -1.27 3.51
CA ASP A 89 -1.43 0.13 3.45
C ASP A 89 -1.96 0.83 2.20
N LEU A 90 -2.50 2.01 2.41
CA LEU A 90 -2.93 2.92 1.36
C LEU A 90 -2.47 4.34 1.66
N GLU A 91 -1.98 5.01 0.65
CA GLU A 91 -1.64 6.42 0.68
C GLU A 91 -2.37 7.14 -0.45
N ILE A 92 -2.98 8.28 -0.17
CA ILE A 92 -3.68 9.10 -1.19
C ILE A 92 -3.32 10.57 -1.06
N MET A 93 -3.14 11.23 -2.18
CA MET A 93 -2.76 12.65 -2.27
C MET A 93 -3.30 13.30 -3.54
N SER A 94 -3.26 14.63 -3.58
CA SER A 94 -3.50 15.35 -4.82
C SER A 94 -2.32 15.20 -5.78
N LEU A 95 -2.59 15.31 -7.10
CA LEU A 95 -1.50 15.33 -8.08
C LEU A 95 -0.57 16.54 -7.86
N SER A 96 -1.09 17.67 -7.38
CA SER A 96 -0.27 18.86 -7.07
C SER A 96 0.66 18.63 -5.87
N THR A 97 0.23 17.88 -4.87
CA THR A 97 1.05 17.46 -3.73
C THR A 97 2.18 16.54 -4.21
N LEU A 98 1.85 15.55 -5.03
CA LEU A 98 2.83 14.66 -5.63
C LEU A 98 3.82 15.38 -6.54
N GLU A 99 3.35 16.37 -7.33
CA GLU A 99 4.20 17.25 -8.15
C GLU A 99 5.17 18.05 -7.30
N SER A 100 4.72 18.59 -6.18
CA SER A 100 5.58 19.32 -5.25
C SER A 100 6.70 18.43 -4.71
N ALA A 101 6.37 17.21 -4.25
CA ALA A 101 7.36 16.24 -3.83
C ALA A 101 8.33 15.89 -4.96
N TRP A 102 7.83 15.63 -6.16
CA TRP A 102 8.64 15.31 -7.34
C TRP A 102 9.65 16.42 -7.69
N LYS A 103 9.27 17.69 -7.54
CA LYS A 103 10.13 18.84 -7.84
C LYS A 103 11.22 19.09 -6.79
N HIS A 104 10.94 18.80 -5.52
CA HIS A 104 11.80 19.23 -4.42
C HIS A 104 12.58 18.08 -3.76
N SER A 105 12.12 16.83 -3.89
CA SER A 105 12.86 15.68 -3.37
C SER A 105 14.09 15.41 -4.22
N VAL A 106 15.26 15.42 -3.56
CA VAL A 106 16.58 15.12 -4.14
C VAL A 106 17.22 13.89 -3.51
N ASP A 107 16.68 13.42 -2.40
CA ASP A 107 17.17 12.23 -1.69
C ASP A 107 16.73 10.97 -2.45
N PRO A 108 17.65 10.07 -2.81
CA PRO A 108 17.32 8.79 -3.46
C PRO A 108 16.28 7.96 -2.69
N ILE A 109 16.33 7.94 -1.35
CA ILE A 109 15.37 7.22 -0.50
C ILE A 109 13.96 7.80 -0.66
N GLU A 110 13.84 9.13 -0.68
CA GLU A 110 12.54 9.79 -0.90
C GLU A 110 12.00 9.54 -2.30
N ARG A 111 12.88 9.45 -3.30
CA ARG A 111 12.50 9.15 -4.68
C ARG A 111 12.07 7.70 -4.86
N GLU A 112 12.69 6.76 -4.15
CA GLU A 112 12.33 5.35 -4.13
C GLU A 112 10.99 5.12 -3.42
N HIS A 113 10.82 5.70 -2.22
CA HIS A 113 9.63 5.47 -1.39
C HIS A 113 8.46 6.45 -1.67
N THR A 114 8.47 7.14 -2.79
CA THR A 114 7.38 7.96 -3.37
C THR A 114 6.85 9.07 -2.46
N THR A 115 6.41 8.76 -1.26
CA THR A 115 5.66 9.66 -0.37
C THR A 115 6.47 10.15 0.82
N THR A 116 7.68 9.64 1.01
CA THR A 116 8.56 9.96 2.14
C THR A 116 8.81 11.45 2.28
N TYR A 117 9.04 12.16 1.17
CA TYR A 117 9.19 13.62 1.20
C TYR A 117 7.94 14.31 1.76
N ILE A 118 6.74 13.81 1.45
CA ILE A 118 5.48 14.45 1.85
C ILE A 118 5.31 14.34 3.37
N TRP A 119 5.32 13.12 3.92
CA TRP A 119 5.04 12.93 5.34
C TRP A 119 6.18 13.36 6.26
N LYS A 120 7.44 13.44 5.77
CA LYS A 120 8.56 14.04 6.52
C LYS A 120 8.50 15.57 6.61
N ASN A 121 7.77 16.24 5.70
CA ASN A 121 7.65 17.69 5.67
C ASN A 121 6.23 18.14 6.07
N SER A 122 5.80 17.72 7.26
CA SER A 122 4.48 18.04 7.82
C SER A 122 4.28 19.53 8.17
N ASP A 123 5.32 20.33 8.13
CA ASP A 123 5.30 21.78 8.18
C ASP A 123 4.84 22.40 6.84
N ILE A 124 5.07 21.71 5.73
CA ILE A 124 4.67 22.11 4.38
C ILE A 124 3.32 21.49 3.99
N PHE A 125 3.15 20.19 4.28
CA PHE A 125 1.99 19.40 3.87
C PHE A 125 1.08 19.08 5.06
N LYS A 126 -0.22 19.22 4.84
CA LYS A 126 -1.23 18.83 5.83
C LYS A 126 -1.48 17.32 5.72
N ILE A 127 -1.01 16.61 6.72
CA ILE A 127 -1.06 15.15 6.78
C ILE A 127 -2.29 14.68 7.56
N GLY A 128 -3.07 13.77 6.99
CA GLY A 128 -4.14 13.05 7.65
C GLY A 128 -3.81 11.57 7.79
N ASN A 129 -4.42 10.92 8.78
CA ASN A 129 -4.28 9.48 8.99
C ASN A 129 -5.60 8.83 9.39
N VAL A 130 -5.84 7.61 8.91
CA VAL A 130 -7.03 6.80 9.21
C VAL A 130 -6.61 5.62 10.05
N LEU A 131 -6.96 5.64 11.33
CA LEU A 131 -6.66 4.55 12.25
C LEU A 131 -7.72 3.44 12.17
N MET A 132 -7.30 2.24 12.53
CA MET A 132 -8.20 1.09 12.69
C MET A 132 -9.24 1.38 13.77
N PRO A 133 -10.52 1.09 13.53
CA PRO A 133 -11.57 1.30 14.53
C PRO A 133 -11.35 0.52 15.83
N GLY A 134 -11.76 1.11 16.96
CA GLY A 134 -11.77 0.45 18.27
C GLY A 134 -10.42 0.44 18.99
N GLU A 135 -9.55 1.42 18.70
CA GLU A 135 -8.25 1.62 19.37
C GLU A 135 -7.30 0.39 19.33
N LYS A 136 -7.56 -0.55 18.41
CA LYS A 136 -6.69 -1.69 18.19
C LYS A 136 -5.50 -1.27 17.35
N ASN A 137 -4.35 -1.84 17.67
CA ASN A 137 -3.15 -1.74 16.82
C ASN A 137 -2.66 -3.16 16.53
N LEU A 138 -2.76 -3.57 15.28
CA LEU A 138 -2.35 -4.89 14.81
C LEU A 138 -1.03 -4.87 14.04
N PHE A 139 -0.49 -3.71 13.77
CA PHE A 139 0.70 -3.52 12.95
C PHE A 139 1.90 -4.37 13.41
N MET A 140 2.18 -4.40 14.71
CA MET A 140 3.30 -5.16 15.27
C MET A 140 2.99 -6.64 15.54
N THR A 141 1.76 -7.10 15.28
CA THR A 141 1.32 -8.47 15.59
C THR A 141 0.80 -9.25 14.40
N GLU A 142 0.49 -8.56 13.32
CA GLU A 142 -0.01 -9.13 12.06
C GLU A 142 0.84 -8.63 10.91
N ARG A 143 1.58 -9.54 10.27
CA ARG A 143 2.40 -9.27 9.10
C ARG A 143 1.79 -9.96 7.88
N TRP A 144 1.27 -9.15 6.97
CA TRP A 144 0.55 -9.61 5.78
C TRP A 144 1.15 -9.06 4.47
N THR A 145 2.32 -8.44 4.56
CA THR A 145 3.16 -8.07 3.41
C THR A 145 3.91 -9.29 2.85
N LEU A 146 4.48 -9.19 1.67
CA LEU A 146 5.11 -10.29 0.93
C LEU A 146 6.55 -9.93 0.54
N ASP A 147 7.51 -10.08 1.47
CA ASP A 147 8.93 -9.76 1.25
C ASP A 147 9.85 -11.00 1.38
N TYR A 148 9.47 -11.96 2.22
CA TYR A 148 10.28 -13.14 2.55
C TYR A 148 9.60 -14.43 2.12
N PRO A 149 10.35 -15.55 2.00
CA PRO A 149 9.78 -16.86 1.68
C PRO A 149 8.68 -17.29 2.65
N GLU A 150 8.80 -16.94 3.94
CA GLU A 150 7.83 -17.20 4.98
C GLU A 150 6.52 -16.43 4.74
N ASP A 151 6.61 -15.20 4.26
CA ASP A 151 5.42 -14.41 3.88
C ASP A 151 4.70 -15.05 2.69
N PHE A 152 5.45 -15.61 1.74
CA PHE A 152 4.85 -16.33 0.61
C PHE A 152 4.13 -17.60 1.07
N GLU A 153 4.72 -18.39 1.97
CA GLU A 153 4.06 -19.59 2.50
C GLU A 153 2.81 -19.21 3.32
N PHE A 154 2.90 -18.17 4.15
CA PHE A 154 1.74 -17.61 4.87
C PHE A 154 0.64 -17.19 3.90
N THR A 155 0.97 -16.40 2.88
CA THR A 155 0.02 -15.93 1.86
C THR A 155 -0.65 -17.10 1.14
N LYS A 156 0.12 -18.10 0.75
CA LYS A 156 -0.39 -19.31 0.12
C LYS A 156 -1.41 -20.02 0.99
N GLN A 157 -1.11 -20.22 2.29
CA GLN A 157 -2.03 -20.86 3.23
C GLN A 157 -3.34 -20.10 3.38
N ILE A 158 -3.31 -18.76 3.40
CA ILE A 158 -4.52 -17.93 3.46
C ILE A 158 -5.36 -18.11 2.18
N TYR A 159 -4.74 -17.97 1.00
CA TYR A 159 -5.46 -18.12 -0.27
C TYR A 159 -6.05 -19.52 -0.47
N GLU A 160 -5.31 -20.59 -0.15
CA GLU A 160 -5.79 -21.96 -0.28
C GLU A 160 -7.01 -22.25 0.62
N ASN A 161 -7.12 -21.57 1.75
CA ASN A 161 -8.19 -21.79 2.73
C ASN A 161 -9.37 -20.83 2.56
N LEU A 162 -9.15 -19.58 2.18
CA LEU A 162 -10.21 -18.54 2.15
C LEU A 162 -10.70 -18.22 0.74
N TYR A 163 -9.85 -18.28 -0.30
CA TYR A 163 -10.29 -17.96 -1.66
C TYR A 163 -11.25 -19.01 -2.21
N ARG A 164 -12.43 -18.59 -2.62
CA ARG A 164 -13.47 -19.47 -3.18
C ARG A 164 -14.13 -18.82 -4.39
N ASN A 165 -13.97 -19.44 -5.57
CA ASN A 165 -14.73 -19.09 -6.78
C ASN A 165 -14.70 -17.61 -7.17
N GLY A 166 -13.58 -16.92 -6.97
CA GLY A 166 -13.45 -15.50 -7.29
C GLY A 166 -14.00 -14.54 -6.24
N ASN A 167 -14.50 -15.03 -5.12
CA ASN A 167 -14.91 -14.16 -4.01
C ASN A 167 -13.67 -13.60 -3.30
N ILE A 168 -13.70 -12.30 -3.07
CA ILE A 168 -12.69 -11.61 -2.24
C ILE A 168 -12.99 -11.92 -0.78
N PHE A 169 -11.96 -12.18 0.00
CA PHE A 169 -12.04 -12.27 1.46
C PHE A 169 -11.41 -11.01 2.09
N LEU A 170 -11.96 -10.58 3.21
CA LEU A 170 -11.63 -9.31 3.85
C LEU A 170 -10.77 -9.52 5.11
N MET A 171 -10.22 -8.44 5.65
CA MET A 171 -9.37 -8.44 6.85
C MET A 171 -9.99 -9.25 8.01
N ASN A 172 -11.27 -9.03 8.29
CA ASN A 172 -11.93 -9.72 9.40
C ASN A 172 -12.02 -11.23 9.20
N GLU A 173 -12.16 -11.71 7.97
CA GLU A 173 -12.19 -13.14 7.65
C GLU A 173 -10.82 -13.78 7.84
N ILE A 174 -9.74 -13.06 7.47
CA ILE A 174 -8.37 -13.51 7.73
C ILE A 174 -8.13 -13.59 9.25
N LEU A 175 -8.48 -12.55 10.01
CA LEU A 175 -8.32 -12.53 11.47
C LEU A 175 -9.10 -13.66 12.14
N GLU A 176 -10.34 -13.91 11.72
CA GLU A 176 -11.14 -15.03 12.24
C GLU A 176 -10.51 -16.38 11.91
N PHE A 177 -10.03 -16.55 10.67
CA PHE A 177 -9.35 -17.77 10.26
C PHE A 177 -8.07 -18.01 11.09
N LEU A 178 -7.22 -17.00 11.24
CA LEU A 178 -5.98 -17.10 12.01
C LEU A 178 -6.22 -17.35 13.50
N SER A 179 -7.33 -16.85 14.08
CA SER A 179 -7.72 -17.15 15.46
C SER A 179 -7.99 -18.64 15.69
N LYS A 180 -8.44 -19.35 14.67
CA LYS A 180 -8.72 -20.80 14.68
C LYS A 180 -7.51 -21.64 14.25
N ARG A 181 -6.53 -21.02 13.61
CA ARG A 181 -5.35 -21.66 13.00
C ARG A 181 -4.06 -20.93 13.41
N PRO A 182 -3.75 -20.89 14.72
CA PRO A 182 -2.60 -20.13 15.22
C PRO A 182 -1.24 -20.63 14.68
N GLU A 183 -1.18 -21.88 14.20
CA GLU A 183 0.01 -22.44 13.55
C GLU A 183 0.33 -21.72 12.23
N ILE A 184 -0.68 -21.26 11.49
CA ILE A 184 -0.48 -20.49 10.24
C ILE A 184 0.07 -19.11 10.55
N LYS A 185 -0.50 -18.44 11.57
CA LYS A 185 0.04 -17.13 12.02
C LYS A 185 1.51 -17.20 12.41
N LYS A 186 1.97 -18.34 12.97
CA LYS A 186 3.38 -18.54 13.38
C LYS A 186 4.37 -18.63 12.23
N ILE A 187 3.92 -18.84 10.99
CA ILE A 187 4.81 -19.01 9.84
C ILE A 187 5.74 -17.80 9.70
N ASN A 188 5.20 -16.58 9.78
CA ASN A 188 5.96 -15.34 9.61
C ASN A 188 5.90 -14.36 10.79
N SER A 189 5.28 -14.72 11.92
CA SER A 189 5.10 -13.80 13.06
C SER A 189 6.41 -13.33 13.69
N HIS A 190 7.51 -14.07 13.55
CA HIS A 190 8.85 -13.65 13.98
C HIS A 190 9.40 -12.48 13.16
N LEU A 191 8.85 -12.24 11.95
CA LEU A 191 9.23 -11.13 11.09
C LEU A 191 8.48 -9.83 11.41
N CYS A 192 7.50 -9.85 12.33
CA CYS A 192 6.77 -8.63 12.73
C CYS A 192 7.68 -7.56 13.35
N GLU A 193 8.85 -7.95 13.87
CA GLU A 193 9.85 -6.98 14.37
C GLU A 193 10.39 -6.06 13.27
N TYR A 194 10.32 -6.47 12.01
CA TYR A 194 10.74 -5.69 10.84
C TYR A 194 9.65 -4.74 10.31
N ASN A 195 8.40 -4.86 10.78
CA ASN A 195 7.30 -3.97 10.36
C ASN A 195 7.57 -2.48 10.66
N SER A 196 8.48 -2.17 11.57
CA SER A 196 8.84 -0.79 11.97
C SER A 196 9.98 -0.16 11.16
N VAL A 197 10.55 -0.87 10.19
CA VAL A 197 11.79 -0.47 9.48
C VAL A 197 11.49 0.29 8.17
N HIS A 198 10.24 0.38 7.77
CA HIS A 198 9.82 0.99 6.47
C HIS A 198 9.18 2.36 6.62
#